data_200f4367a52d4409bea250482fa35be9
#
_entry.id   200f4367a52d4409bea250482fa35be9
#
_cell.length_a   1.000
_cell.length_b   1.000
_cell.length_c   1.000
_cell.angle_alpha   90.00
_cell.angle_beta   90.00
_cell.angle_gamma   90.00
#
_symmetry.space_group_name_H-M   'P 1'
#
loop_
_entity.id
_entity.type
_entity.pdbx_description
1 polymer ?
#
loop_
_entity_poly.entity_id
_entity_poly.type
_entity_poly.pdbx_seq_one_letter_code
_entity_poly.pdbx_strand_id
1 'polypeptide(L)'
;MKLDTDGQIVVLLVNLGTPNQPKTREVRTYLREFLSDKDVIRLPRIFWLPLLHLIILRVRPKKSAALYRKVWTEWGSPLLYNSFLQAGKLRKIFAKNKEPNFIIDVAMRYGKPSIESKLVEYNSKGYKKILILPM
;
A
#
# COMPACT_ATOMS: atom_id res chain seq x y z
N MET A 1 13.39 -25.41 9.14
CA MET A 1 12.04 -26.01 9.03
C MET A 1 11.33 -25.34 7.86
N LYS A 2 11.16 -26.04 6.73
CA LYS A 2 10.33 -25.53 5.64
C LYS A 2 8.89 -25.58 6.12
N LEU A 3 8.22 -24.43 6.17
CA LEU A 3 6.78 -24.39 6.39
C LEU A 3 6.12 -25.14 5.22
N ASP A 4 5.22 -26.07 5.53
CA ASP A 4 4.38 -26.68 4.50
C ASP A 4 3.40 -25.63 3.99
N THR A 5 3.80 -24.97 2.90
CA THR A 5 3.02 -23.92 2.24
C THR A 5 2.19 -24.48 1.08
N ASP A 6 2.26 -25.82 0.85
CA ASP A 6 1.53 -26.48 -0.22
C ASP A 6 0.03 -26.45 0.11
N GLY A 7 -0.74 -25.80 -0.73
CA GLY A 7 -2.18 -25.58 -0.56
C GLY A 7 -2.57 -24.24 0.09
N GLN A 8 -1.64 -23.50 0.69
CA GLN A 8 -1.94 -22.18 1.27
C GLN A 8 -2.00 -21.08 0.20
N ILE A 9 -2.95 -20.18 0.36
CA ILE A 9 -3.17 -19.03 -0.53
C ILE A 9 -2.98 -17.74 0.27
N VAL A 10 -2.06 -16.90 -0.17
CA VAL A 10 -1.91 -15.55 0.37
C VAL A 10 -2.93 -14.64 -0.30
N VAL A 11 -3.75 -13.96 0.49
CA VAL A 11 -4.70 -12.94 0.02
C VAL A 11 -4.18 -11.58 0.41
N LEU A 12 -3.74 -10.80 -0.56
CA LEU A 12 -3.32 -9.43 -0.36
C LEU A 12 -4.49 -8.48 -0.60
N LEU A 13 -4.94 -7.84 0.48
CA LEU A 13 -5.87 -6.71 0.40
C LEU A 13 -5.10 -5.48 -0.05
N VAL A 14 -5.35 -5.03 -1.27
CA VAL A 14 -4.61 -3.93 -1.88
C VAL A 14 -5.42 -2.66 -1.87
N ASN A 15 -4.89 -1.63 -1.20
CA ASN A 15 -5.47 -0.29 -1.21
C ASN A 15 -4.53 0.71 -1.93
N LEU A 16 -5.03 1.92 -2.17
CA LEU A 16 -4.33 2.95 -2.94
C LEU A 16 -2.97 3.28 -2.32
N GLY A 17 -2.92 3.50 -1.03
CA GLY A 17 -1.70 3.88 -0.33
C GLY A 17 -1.77 5.24 0.36
N THR A 18 -0.72 5.52 1.10
CA THR A 18 -0.62 6.70 1.95
C THR A 18 0.87 7.01 2.23
N PRO A 19 1.25 8.27 2.51
CA PRO A 19 2.60 8.56 2.96
C PRO A 19 2.90 7.87 4.31
N ASN A 20 4.17 7.55 4.57
CA ASN A 20 4.58 6.90 5.82
C ASN A 20 4.35 7.79 7.05
N GLN A 21 4.49 9.10 6.88
CA GLN A 21 4.28 10.10 7.91
C GLN A 21 3.71 11.39 7.29
N PRO A 22 2.99 12.23 8.07
CA PRO A 22 2.43 13.49 7.59
C PRO A 22 3.48 14.60 7.55
N LYS A 23 4.71 14.27 7.13
CA LYS A 23 5.82 15.20 6.97
C LYS A 23 6.02 15.54 5.49
N THR A 24 6.45 16.76 5.21
CA THR A 24 6.64 17.24 3.83
C THR A 24 7.52 16.31 2.98
N ARG A 25 8.58 15.75 3.56
CA ARG A 25 9.49 14.83 2.88
C ARG A 25 8.78 13.53 2.46
N GLU A 26 8.08 12.91 3.40
CA GLU A 26 7.36 11.63 3.19
C GLU A 26 6.20 11.81 2.20
N VAL A 27 5.46 12.90 2.34
CA VAL A 27 4.39 13.27 1.40
C VAL A 27 4.95 13.55 0.00
N ARG A 28 6.12 14.17 -0.11
CA ARG A 28 6.78 14.38 -1.41
C ARG A 28 7.14 13.07 -2.08
N THR A 29 7.69 12.11 -1.33
CA THR A 29 8.03 10.77 -1.84
C THR A 29 6.78 10.05 -2.32
N TYR A 30 5.72 10.04 -1.53
CA TYR A 30 4.44 9.45 -1.89
C TYR A 30 3.82 10.11 -3.14
N LEU A 31 3.77 11.44 -3.20
CA LEU A 31 3.23 12.16 -4.35
C LEU A 31 4.05 11.94 -5.62
N ARG A 32 5.37 11.80 -5.49
CA ARG A 32 6.23 11.47 -6.64
C ARG A 32 5.85 10.13 -7.23
N GLU A 33 5.75 9.10 -6.40
CA GLU A 33 5.37 7.75 -6.82
C GLU A 33 3.97 7.76 -7.47
N PHE A 34 2.99 8.32 -6.77
CA PHE A 34 1.59 8.39 -7.20
C PHE A 34 1.40 9.18 -8.50
N LEU A 35 1.97 10.38 -8.60
CA LEU A 35 1.76 11.28 -9.75
C LEU A 35 2.68 10.95 -10.95
N SER A 36 3.70 10.11 -10.77
CA SER A 36 4.52 9.60 -11.86
C SER A 36 3.88 8.42 -12.59
N ASP A 37 2.86 7.81 -12.01
CA ASP A 37 2.18 6.68 -12.63
C ASP A 37 1.33 7.15 -13.81
N LYS A 38 1.55 6.54 -14.98
CA LYS A 38 0.83 6.82 -16.22
C LYS A 38 -0.66 6.45 -16.15
N ASP A 39 -1.01 5.50 -15.28
CA ASP A 39 -2.39 5.09 -15.09
C ASP A 39 -3.18 6.13 -14.25
N VAL A 40 -2.47 6.93 -13.45
CA VAL A 40 -3.04 8.05 -12.68
C VAL A 40 -3.10 9.33 -13.51
N ILE A 41 -1.99 9.68 -14.17
CA ILE A 41 -1.88 10.90 -14.99
C ILE A 41 -1.56 10.52 -16.43
N ARG A 42 -2.55 10.64 -17.30
CA ARG A 42 -2.49 10.27 -18.73
C ARG A 42 -2.01 11.43 -19.63
N LEU A 43 -1.16 12.32 -19.10
CA LEU A 43 -0.54 13.38 -19.90
C LEU A 43 0.76 12.89 -20.54
N PRO A 44 1.15 13.48 -21.72
CA PRO A 44 2.44 13.17 -22.31
C PRO A 44 3.59 13.39 -21.34
N ARG A 45 4.38 12.35 -21.12
CA ARG A 45 5.43 12.35 -20.07
C ARG A 45 6.46 13.45 -20.25
N ILE A 46 6.75 13.81 -21.50
CA ILE A 46 7.71 14.86 -21.82
C ILE A 46 7.33 16.23 -21.23
N PHE A 47 6.04 16.52 -21.11
CA PHE A 47 5.53 17.75 -20.47
C PHE A 47 5.24 17.55 -18.99
N TRP A 48 4.68 16.38 -18.63
CA TRP A 48 4.24 16.12 -17.28
C TRP A 48 5.40 15.96 -16.28
N LEU A 49 6.43 15.17 -16.62
CA LEU A 49 7.52 14.91 -15.66
C LEU A 49 8.32 16.17 -15.28
N PRO A 50 8.69 17.08 -16.22
CA PRO A 50 9.28 18.35 -15.84
C PRO A 50 8.37 19.20 -14.93
N LEU A 51 7.09 19.31 -15.26
CA LEU A 51 6.12 20.04 -14.44
C LEU A 51 5.99 19.44 -13.03
N LEU A 52 5.92 18.11 -12.95
CA LEU A 52 5.85 17.39 -11.69
C LEU A 52 7.08 17.67 -10.82
N HIS A 53 8.29 17.47 -11.35
CA HIS A 53 9.52 17.55 -10.57
C HIS A 53 9.96 18.98 -10.26
N LEU A 54 9.76 19.91 -11.18
CA LEU A 54 10.23 21.29 -11.02
C LEU A 54 9.27 22.17 -10.24
N ILE A 55 7.97 21.90 -10.33
CA ILE A 55 6.93 22.76 -9.74
C ILE A 55 6.12 22.00 -8.69
N ILE A 56 5.38 20.95 -9.08
CA ILE A 56 4.39 20.32 -8.24
C ILE A 56 5.01 19.73 -6.97
N LEU A 57 6.10 18.97 -7.09
CA LEU A 57 6.79 18.37 -5.94
C LEU A 57 7.56 19.35 -5.06
N ARG A 58 7.70 20.61 -5.48
CA ARG A 58 8.26 21.67 -4.63
C ARG A 58 7.19 22.37 -3.79
N VAL A 59 6.01 22.60 -4.36
CA VAL A 59 4.95 23.40 -3.73
C VAL A 59 3.92 22.54 -3.00
N ARG A 60 3.40 21.51 -3.66
CA ARG A 60 2.26 20.70 -3.18
C ARG A 60 2.55 19.90 -1.91
N PRO A 61 3.74 19.30 -1.69
CA PRO A 61 3.97 18.46 -0.51
C PRO A 61 3.78 19.16 0.82
N LYS A 62 4.15 20.44 0.94
CA LYS A 62 3.97 21.22 2.17
C LYS A 62 2.48 21.39 2.50
N LYS A 63 1.67 21.76 1.50
CA LYS A 63 0.21 21.92 1.65
C LYS A 63 -0.45 20.59 1.96
N SER A 64 -0.12 19.54 1.22
CA SER A 64 -0.66 18.19 1.44
C SER A 64 -0.27 17.63 2.80
N ALA A 65 0.97 17.82 3.27
CA ALA A 65 1.39 17.39 4.60
C ALA A 65 0.59 18.07 5.71
N ALA A 66 0.22 19.33 5.53
CA ALA A 66 -0.63 20.05 6.49
C ALA A 66 -2.04 19.41 6.55
N LEU A 67 -2.60 18.97 5.43
CA LEU A 67 -3.89 18.27 5.39
C LEU A 67 -3.77 16.87 6.01
N TYR A 68 -2.72 16.12 5.68
CA TYR A 68 -2.49 14.80 6.30
C TYR A 68 -2.39 14.88 7.82
N ARG A 69 -1.72 15.92 8.38
CA ARG A 69 -1.65 16.12 9.84
C ARG A 69 -3.02 16.28 10.50
N LYS A 70 -4.00 16.85 9.81
CA LYS A 70 -5.36 17.05 10.36
C LYS A 70 -6.12 15.73 10.51
N VAL A 71 -5.83 14.72 9.69
CA VAL A 71 -6.52 13.42 9.70
C VAL A 71 -5.66 12.31 10.31
N TRP A 72 -4.40 12.60 10.61
CA TRP A 72 -3.47 11.61 11.17
C TRP A 72 -3.85 11.25 12.60
N THR A 73 -3.84 9.96 12.89
CA THR A 73 -4.18 9.45 14.22
C THR A 73 -2.92 9.01 14.97
N GLU A 74 -3.07 8.66 16.25
CA GLU A 74 -2.00 8.01 17.03
C GLU A 74 -1.56 6.67 16.42
N TRP A 75 -2.45 6.02 15.68
CA TRP A 75 -2.20 4.76 14.95
C TRP A 75 -1.64 4.98 13.53
N GLY A 76 -1.39 6.23 13.14
CA GLY A 76 -0.89 6.58 11.84
C GLY A 76 -1.98 7.00 10.84
N SER A 77 -1.78 6.65 9.56
CA SER A 77 -2.76 6.93 8.51
C SER A 77 -4.04 6.12 8.71
N PRO A 78 -5.23 6.76 8.74
CA PRO A 78 -6.51 6.04 8.84
C PRO A 78 -6.71 4.99 7.75
N LEU A 79 -6.27 5.28 6.52
CA LEU A 79 -6.38 4.33 5.40
C LEU A 79 -5.59 3.05 5.69
N LEU A 80 -4.34 3.18 6.10
CA LEU A 80 -3.49 2.03 6.40
C LEU A 80 -3.99 1.27 7.62
N TYR A 81 -4.30 1.99 8.69
CA TYR A 81 -4.83 1.39 9.93
C TYR A 81 -6.12 0.61 9.70
N ASN A 82 -7.09 1.20 9.00
CA ASN A 82 -8.34 0.53 8.68
C ASN A 82 -8.14 -0.70 7.78
N SER A 83 -7.21 -0.65 6.83
CA SER A 83 -6.86 -1.80 5.99
C SER A 83 -6.35 -2.97 6.85
N PHE A 84 -5.49 -2.71 7.84
CA PHE A 84 -5.03 -3.75 8.78
C PHE A 84 -6.16 -4.25 9.69
N LEU A 85 -7.07 -3.39 10.13
CA LEU A 85 -8.25 -3.82 10.91
C LEU A 85 -9.15 -4.75 10.09
N GLN A 86 -9.38 -4.44 8.82
CA GLN A 86 -10.16 -5.28 7.91
C GLN A 86 -9.49 -6.64 7.70
N ALA A 87 -8.18 -6.66 7.44
CA ALA A 87 -7.41 -7.91 7.36
C ALA A 87 -7.53 -8.74 8.64
N GLY A 88 -7.43 -8.10 9.81
CA GLY A 88 -7.59 -8.77 11.11
C GLY A 88 -8.97 -9.37 11.31
N LYS A 89 -10.03 -8.68 10.89
CA LYS A 89 -11.42 -9.21 10.94
C LYS A 89 -11.57 -10.41 10.02
N LEU A 90 -11.04 -10.35 8.78
CA LEU A 90 -11.10 -11.46 7.84
C LEU A 90 -10.35 -12.69 8.37
N ARG A 91 -9.16 -12.52 8.94
CA ARG A 91 -8.40 -13.63 9.58
C ARG A 91 -9.25 -14.34 10.64
N LYS A 92 -9.97 -13.58 11.48
CA LYS A 92 -10.84 -14.15 12.52
C LYS A 92 -12.01 -14.95 11.92
N ILE A 93 -12.60 -14.46 10.83
CA ILE A 93 -13.71 -15.14 10.14
C ILE A 93 -13.23 -16.46 9.55
N PHE A 94 -12.11 -16.45 8.81
CA PHE A 94 -11.56 -17.67 8.21
C PHE A 94 -11.12 -18.70 9.26
N ALA A 95 -10.50 -18.25 10.35
CA ALA A 95 -10.13 -19.12 11.46
C ALA A 95 -11.36 -19.78 12.11
N LYS A 96 -12.47 -19.03 12.29
CA LYS A 96 -13.72 -19.56 12.84
C LYS A 96 -14.36 -20.63 11.91
N ASN A 97 -14.27 -20.43 10.61
CA ASN A 97 -14.83 -21.36 9.61
C ASN A 97 -13.90 -22.57 9.34
N LYS A 98 -12.83 -22.72 10.10
CA LYS A 98 -11.82 -23.79 9.92
C LYS A 98 -11.23 -23.83 8.50
N GLU A 99 -11.04 -22.65 7.90
CA GLU A 99 -10.37 -22.49 6.61
C GLU A 99 -8.92 -21.99 6.81
N PRO A 100 -8.00 -22.85 7.25
CA PRO A 100 -6.63 -22.46 7.62
C PRO A 100 -5.75 -22.12 6.41
N ASN A 101 -6.26 -22.34 5.19
CA ASN A 101 -5.48 -22.24 3.97
C ASN A 101 -5.28 -20.81 3.45
N PHE A 102 -5.94 -19.82 4.09
CA PHE A 102 -5.83 -18.42 3.68
C PHE A 102 -4.97 -17.61 4.65
N ILE A 103 -3.97 -16.95 4.09
CA ILE A 103 -3.14 -15.96 4.79
C ILE A 103 -3.55 -14.59 4.29
N ILE A 104 -4.19 -13.80 5.16
CA ILE A 104 -4.66 -12.47 4.80
C ILE A 104 -3.61 -11.43 5.19
N ASP A 105 -3.20 -10.59 4.24
CA ASP A 105 -2.28 -9.50 4.50
C ASP A 105 -2.67 -8.24 3.70
N VAL A 106 -1.99 -7.13 3.96
CA VAL A 106 -2.26 -5.83 3.36
C VAL A 106 -1.08 -5.38 2.50
N ALA A 107 -1.38 -4.83 1.35
CA ALA A 107 -0.38 -4.16 0.52
C ALA A 107 -0.94 -2.84 -0.01
N MET A 108 -0.05 -1.93 -0.40
CA MET A 108 -0.38 -0.64 -0.96
C MET A 108 0.11 -0.52 -2.39
N ARG A 109 -0.71 0.07 -3.26
CA ARG A 109 -0.31 0.40 -4.63
C ARG A 109 0.84 1.41 -4.62
N TYR A 110 0.75 2.42 -3.75
CA TYR A 110 1.76 3.45 -3.55
C TYR A 110 2.13 3.55 -2.07
N GLY A 111 3.42 3.72 -1.77
CA GLY A 111 3.93 3.72 -0.40
C GLY A 111 4.17 2.32 0.15
N LYS A 112 4.09 2.17 1.47
CA LYS A 112 4.44 0.92 2.18
C LYS A 112 3.29 0.38 3.03
N PRO A 113 3.21 -0.96 3.19
CA PRO A 113 3.96 -2.01 2.51
C PRO A 113 3.57 -2.10 1.03
N SER A 114 4.55 -2.13 0.11
CA SER A 114 4.26 -2.16 -1.32
C SER A 114 3.85 -3.56 -1.78
N ILE A 115 3.09 -3.64 -2.89
CA ILE A 115 2.75 -4.92 -3.53
C ILE A 115 4.02 -5.71 -3.82
N GLU A 116 5.03 -5.07 -4.43
CA GLU A 116 6.30 -5.72 -4.76
C GLU A 116 6.98 -6.31 -3.52
N SER A 117 7.10 -5.54 -2.43
CA SER A 117 7.72 -6.03 -1.19
C SER A 117 7.00 -7.24 -0.61
N LYS A 118 5.66 -7.27 -0.70
CA LYS A 118 4.86 -8.40 -0.24
C LYS A 118 5.00 -9.63 -1.15
N LEU A 119 5.05 -9.44 -2.45
CA LEU A 119 5.30 -10.54 -3.40
C LEU A 119 6.67 -11.18 -3.17
N VAL A 120 7.72 -10.37 -3.00
CA VAL A 120 9.07 -10.87 -2.68
C VAL A 120 9.09 -11.61 -1.34
N GLU A 121 8.45 -11.04 -0.30
CA GLU A 121 8.36 -11.66 1.02
C GLU A 121 7.72 -13.05 0.95
N TYR A 122 6.55 -13.16 0.33
CA TYR A 122 5.82 -14.42 0.28
C TYR A 122 6.46 -15.45 -0.66
N ASN A 123 7.05 -14.99 -1.76
CA ASN A 123 7.83 -15.87 -2.64
C ASN A 123 9.05 -16.47 -1.90
N SER A 124 9.78 -15.66 -1.13
CA SER A 124 10.92 -16.14 -0.33
C SER A 124 10.53 -17.14 0.75
N LYS A 125 9.29 -17.06 1.26
CA LYS A 125 8.70 -18.01 2.21
C LYS A 125 8.17 -19.29 1.55
N GLY A 126 8.20 -19.38 0.21
CA GLY A 126 7.79 -20.57 -0.55
C GLY A 126 6.31 -20.62 -0.91
N TYR A 127 5.54 -19.54 -0.71
CA TYR A 127 4.13 -19.50 -1.14
C TYR A 127 4.01 -19.40 -2.66
N LYS A 128 3.21 -20.29 -3.24
CA LYS A 128 3.05 -20.40 -4.70
C LYS A 128 1.81 -19.72 -5.24
N LYS A 129 0.82 -19.45 -4.36
CA LYS A 129 -0.46 -18.87 -4.74
C LYS A 129 -0.71 -17.58 -3.99
N ILE A 130 -0.85 -16.48 -4.74
CA ILE A 130 -1.15 -15.15 -4.20
C ILE A 130 -2.37 -14.60 -4.94
N LEU A 131 -3.41 -14.29 -4.19
CA LEU A 131 -4.62 -13.63 -4.67
C LEU A 131 -4.53 -12.14 -4.31
N ILE A 132 -4.67 -11.26 -5.30
CA ILE A 132 -4.72 -9.82 -5.09
C ILE A 132 -6.18 -9.39 -5.12
N LEU A 133 -6.63 -8.79 -4.01
CA LEU A 133 -7.98 -8.27 -3.84
C LEU A 133 -7.94 -6.75 -3.71
N PRO A 134 -8.28 -5.99 -4.76
CA PRO A 134 -8.40 -4.54 -4.68
C PRO A 134 -9.55 -4.13 -3.76
N MET A 135 -9.33 -3.05 -2.98
CA MET A 135 -10.30 -2.53 -2.02
C MET A 135 -10.77 -1.12 -2.40
#